data_2b1942c07448b5464e62fa57f7e90d2b
#
_entry.id   2b1942c07448b5464e62fa57f7e90d2b
#
_cell.length_a   1.000
_cell.length_b   1.000
_cell.length_c   1.000
_cell.angle_alpha   90.00
_cell.angle_beta   90.00
_cell.angle_gamma   90.00
#
_symmetry.space_group_name_H-M   'P 1'
#
loop_
_entity.id
_entity.type
_entity.pdbx_description
1 polymer ?
#
loop_
_entity_poly.entity_id
_entity_poly.type
_entity_poly.pdbx_seq_one_letter_code
_entity_poly.pdbx_strand_id
1 'polypeptide(L)'
;MFRRQTWLRKSIVMQPEQTVKEFFVIISGRVKVTRINPDTGKEFILFLLGPGDGFDIIPLLNGKEHNVSFVAMDDLEVLSASFNTVHDWIKKHPEFNRAFLPYLGKHIRLISNLAFDLALHDTGTRLMKLFLQHTVQSNPRPRLNLINDLSNEELAGMIGSVRVVVSRYLQKLKKEGIVIARRGKLEVKDLHALVKKIEHHVKLNAKHSG
;
A
#
# COMPACT_ATOMS: atom_id res chain seq x y z
N MET A 1 -0.10 -25.03 13.82
CA MET A 1 -0.48 -25.57 12.51
C MET A 1 -1.00 -24.44 11.65
N PHE A 2 -0.58 -24.33 10.39
CA PHE A 2 -1.11 -23.34 9.46
C PHE A 2 -2.47 -23.76 8.95
N ARG A 3 -3.34 -22.76 8.78
CA ARG A 3 -4.69 -22.94 8.20
C ARG A 3 -4.82 -22.09 6.95
N ARG A 4 -5.45 -22.63 5.92
CA ARG A 4 -5.80 -21.90 4.71
C ARG A 4 -7.18 -21.28 4.90
N GLN A 5 -7.32 -19.99 4.59
CA GLN A 5 -8.56 -19.23 4.67
C GLN A 5 -8.77 -18.45 3.37
N THR A 6 -10.03 -18.22 3.02
CA THR A 6 -10.41 -17.52 1.80
C THR A 6 -11.51 -16.49 2.06
N TRP A 7 -11.46 -15.38 1.35
CA TRP A 7 -12.50 -14.35 1.34
C TRP A 7 -12.80 -13.92 -0.07
N LEU A 8 -14.06 -13.66 -0.35
CA LEU A 8 -14.47 -13.10 -1.62
C LEU A 8 -14.04 -11.63 -1.72
N ARG A 9 -13.86 -11.16 -2.94
CA ARG A 9 -13.58 -9.76 -3.24
C ARG A 9 -14.57 -8.83 -2.53
N LYS A 10 -14.07 -7.73 -1.97
CA LYS A 10 -14.80 -6.72 -1.18
C LYS A 10 -15.24 -7.17 0.21
N SER A 11 -14.93 -8.37 0.64
CA SER A 11 -15.18 -8.79 2.02
C SER A 11 -14.31 -7.98 2.99
N ILE A 12 -14.87 -7.64 4.12
CA ILE A 12 -14.09 -7.17 5.27
C ILE A 12 -13.46 -8.39 5.91
N VAL A 13 -12.15 -8.50 5.82
CA VAL A 13 -11.36 -9.60 6.40
C VAL A 13 -11.29 -9.42 7.92
N MET A 14 -11.10 -8.17 8.36
CA MET A 14 -11.00 -7.82 9.77
C MET A 14 -11.39 -6.35 9.96
N GLN A 15 -12.16 -6.09 11.01
CA GLN A 15 -12.57 -4.73 11.42
C GLN A 15 -11.60 -4.15 12.46
N PRO A 16 -11.62 -2.81 12.69
CA PRO A 16 -10.90 -2.21 13.79
C PRO A 16 -11.29 -2.88 15.11
N GLU A 17 -10.31 -2.98 16.03
CA GLU A 17 -10.51 -3.54 17.38
C GLU A 17 -10.90 -5.03 17.40
N GLN A 18 -10.93 -5.69 16.26
CA GLN A 18 -11.18 -7.11 16.17
C GLN A 18 -9.88 -7.89 16.36
N THR A 19 -9.68 -8.47 17.54
CA THR A 19 -8.50 -9.28 17.82
C THR A 19 -8.76 -10.74 17.53
N VAL A 20 -8.21 -11.27 16.43
CA VAL A 20 -8.35 -12.68 16.05
C VAL A 20 -7.22 -13.55 16.62
N LYS A 21 -6.13 -12.93 17.13
CA LYS A 21 -4.91 -13.59 17.64
C LYS A 21 -4.26 -14.54 16.62
N GLU A 22 -4.40 -14.21 15.33
CA GLU A 22 -3.80 -14.91 14.21
C GLU A 22 -2.98 -13.96 13.35
N PHE A 23 -1.84 -14.44 12.90
CA PHE A 23 -1.03 -13.78 11.88
C PHE A 23 -1.35 -14.39 10.53
N PHE A 24 -1.43 -13.56 9.51
CA PHE A 24 -1.83 -13.95 8.17
C PHE A 24 -0.73 -13.67 7.16
N VAL A 25 -0.55 -14.56 6.18
CA VAL A 25 0.32 -14.38 5.02
C VAL A 25 -0.51 -14.57 3.76
N ILE A 26 -0.46 -13.60 2.85
CA ILE A 26 -1.23 -13.62 1.61
C ILE A 26 -0.58 -14.60 0.63
N ILE A 27 -1.37 -15.57 0.11
CA ILE A 27 -0.97 -16.48 -0.97
C ILE A 27 -1.37 -15.88 -2.32
N SER A 28 -2.62 -15.44 -2.43
CA SER A 28 -3.15 -14.82 -3.65
C SER A 28 -4.17 -13.75 -3.33
N GLY A 29 -4.36 -12.81 -4.26
CA GLY A 29 -5.20 -11.64 -4.05
C GLY A 29 -4.46 -10.49 -3.39
N ARG A 30 -5.19 -9.40 -3.11
CA ARG A 30 -4.68 -8.19 -2.47
C ARG A 30 -5.58 -7.79 -1.30
N VAL A 31 -4.98 -7.20 -0.28
CA VAL A 31 -5.67 -6.61 0.88
C VAL A 31 -5.35 -5.13 0.95
N LYS A 32 -6.36 -4.27 1.07
CA LYS A 32 -6.15 -2.88 1.48
C LYS A 32 -6.29 -2.76 2.99
N VAL A 33 -5.31 -2.10 3.60
CA VAL A 33 -5.31 -1.72 5.01
C VAL A 33 -5.76 -0.29 5.09
N THR A 34 -6.91 -0.04 5.72
CA THR A 34 -7.57 1.24 5.62
C THR A 34 -8.11 1.73 6.96
N ARG A 35 -8.25 3.03 7.06
CA ARG A 35 -8.93 3.71 8.17
C ARG A 35 -9.92 4.71 7.61
N ILE A 36 -11.12 4.73 8.17
CA ILE A 36 -12.17 5.66 7.79
C ILE A 36 -12.26 6.73 8.89
N ASN A 37 -12.26 8.00 8.48
CA ASN A 37 -12.58 9.10 9.38
C ASN A 37 -14.08 9.06 9.69
N PRO A 38 -14.50 8.91 10.97
CA PRO A 38 -15.91 8.75 11.32
C PRO A 38 -16.76 9.98 11.02
N ASP A 39 -16.17 11.17 11.06
CA ASP A 39 -16.90 12.43 10.87
C ASP A 39 -17.16 12.75 9.40
N THR A 40 -16.21 12.41 8.53
CA THR A 40 -16.24 12.78 7.11
C THR A 40 -16.53 11.61 6.17
N GLY A 41 -16.47 10.37 6.67
CA GLY A 41 -16.53 9.15 5.87
C GLY A 41 -15.33 8.95 4.95
N LYS A 42 -14.30 9.82 5.03
CA LYS A 42 -13.13 9.74 4.16
C LYS A 42 -12.28 8.53 4.51
N GLU A 43 -12.05 7.68 3.51
CA GLU A 43 -11.15 6.54 3.62
C GLU A 43 -9.70 6.98 3.38
N PHE A 44 -8.80 6.52 4.24
CA PHE A 44 -7.36 6.61 4.04
C PHE A 44 -6.77 5.19 3.95
N ILE A 45 -6.06 4.90 2.85
CA ILE A 45 -5.45 3.61 2.60
C ILE A 45 -3.97 3.69 3.00
N LEU A 46 -3.61 3.01 4.10
CA LEU A 46 -2.23 2.98 4.60
C LEU A 46 -1.35 2.10 3.72
N PHE A 47 -1.85 0.91 3.36
CA PHE A 47 -1.11 -0.10 2.61
C PHE A 47 -2.00 -0.83 1.60
N LEU A 48 -1.37 -1.25 0.52
CA LEU A 48 -1.81 -2.38 -0.27
C LEU A 48 -0.84 -3.52 -0.07
N LEU A 49 -1.35 -4.64 0.39
CA LEU A 49 -0.61 -5.87 0.62
C LEU A 49 -0.96 -6.86 -0.48
N GLY A 50 0.04 -7.59 -0.97
CA GLY A 50 -0.09 -8.59 -2.00
C GLY A 50 0.52 -9.94 -1.60
N PRO A 51 0.62 -10.90 -2.54
CA PRO A 51 1.20 -12.21 -2.27
C PRO A 51 2.60 -12.11 -1.63
N GLY A 52 2.80 -12.85 -0.54
CA GLY A 52 4.02 -12.83 0.29
C GLY A 52 4.02 -11.80 1.41
N ASP A 53 3.09 -10.83 1.42
CA ASP A 53 2.95 -9.90 2.53
C ASP A 53 2.18 -10.54 3.69
N GLY A 54 2.56 -10.15 4.92
CA GLY A 54 1.84 -10.53 6.13
C GLY A 54 1.02 -9.37 6.69
N PHE A 55 -0.03 -9.67 7.44
CA PHE A 55 -0.82 -8.66 8.14
C PHE A 55 -1.22 -9.10 9.54
N ASP A 56 -1.79 -8.18 10.30
CA ASP A 56 -2.04 -8.25 11.74
C ASP A 56 -0.76 -8.32 12.59
N ILE A 57 0.27 -7.58 12.13
CA ILE A 57 1.61 -7.58 12.72
C ILE A 57 1.63 -6.86 14.08
N ILE A 58 0.91 -5.74 14.23
CA ILE A 58 0.93 -4.92 15.45
C ILE A 58 0.45 -5.73 16.66
N PRO A 59 -0.71 -6.39 16.62
CA PRO A 59 -1.14 -7.27 17.69
C PRO A 59 -0.19 -8.44 17.96
N LEU A 60 0.41 -9.01 16.92
CA LEU A 60 1.43 -10.05 17.07
C LEU A 60 2.63 -9.58 17.87
N LEU A 61 3.10 -8.34 17.66
CA LEU A 61 4.33 -7.83 18.27
C LEU A 61 4.13 -7.25 19.67
N ASN A 62 3.02 -6.58 19.94
CA ASN A 62 2.81 -5.84 21.17
C ASN A 62 1.53 -6.19 21.93
N GLY A 63 0.72 -7.13 21.41
CA GLY A 63 -0.53 -7.56 22.03
C GLY A 63 -1.67 -6.53 22.02
N LYS A 64 -1.47 -5.36 21.38
CA LYS A 64 -2.48 -4.30 21.29
C LYS A 64 -3.32 -4.45 20.05
N GLU A 65 -4.61 -4.18 20.16
CA GLU A 65 -5.53 -4.19 19.03
C GLU A 65 -5.12 -3.17 17.96
N HIS A 66 -5.44 -3.49 16.70
CA HIS A 66 -5.25 -2.55 15.59
C HIS A 66 -6.49 -1.65 15.45
N ASN A 67 -6.29 -0.45 14.88
CA ASN A 67 -7.36 0.51 14.62
C ASN A 67 -7.60 0.72 13.12
N VAL A 68 -7.42 -0.33 12.34
CA VAL A 68 -7.56 -0.35 10.88
C VAL A 68 -8.48 -1.47 10.44
N SER A 69 -9.07 -1.33 9.26
CA SER A 69 -9.81 -2.40 8.58
C SER A 69 -8.91 -3.06 7.54
N PHE A 70 -9.08 -4.37 7.39
CA PHE A 70 -8.49 -5.15 6.30
C PHE A 70 -9.60 -5.56 5.34
N VAL A 71 -9.49 -5.14 4.06
CA VAL A 71 -10.53 -5.38 3.05
C VAL A 71 -9.93 -6.09 1.85
N ALA A 72 -10.50 -7.22 1.47
CA ALA A 72 -10.10 -7.98 0.29
C ALA A 72 -10.41 -7.19 -0.99
N MET A 73 -9.41 -6.93 -1.81
CA MET A 73 -9.57 -6.25 -3.10
C MET A 73 -9.87 -7.20 -4.24
N ASP A 74 -9.42 -8.42 -4.11
CA ASP A 74 -9.63 -9.54 -5.03
C ASP A 74 -10.17 -10.73 -4.22
N ASP A 75 -10.50 -11.84 -4.87
CA ASP A 75 -10.67 -13.10 -4.16
C ASP A 75 -9.35 -13.43 -3.48
N LEU A 76 -9.40 -13.54 -2.17
CA LEU A 76 -8.23 -13.58 -1.31
C LEU A 76 -8.02 -14.97 -0.74
N GLU A 77 -6.79 -15.45 -0.79
CA GLU A 77 -6.36 -16.66 -0.14
C GLU A 77 -5.15 -16.37 0.75
N VAL A 78 -5.19 -16.84 2.00
CA VAL A 78 -4.12 -16.64 2.98
C VAL A 78 -3.80 -17.94 3.73
N LEU A 79 -2.59 -17.98 4.29
CA LEU A 79 -2.23 -18.88 5.39
C LEU A 79 -2.32 -18.10 6.69
N SER A 80 -2.97 -18.68 7.71
CA SER A 80 -2.99 -18.14 9.05
C SER A 80 -2.31 -19.05 10.06
N ALA A 81 -1.74 -18.47 11.09
CA ALA A 81 -1.20 -19.15 12.24
C ALA A 81 -1.49 -18.38 13.52
N SER A 82 -1.73 -19.06 14.65
CA SER A 82 -1.91 -18.38 15.93
C SER A 82 -0.66 -17.60 16.31
N PHE A 83 -0.82 -16.50 17.03
CA PHE A 83 0.30 -15.71 17.53
C PHE A 83 1.28 -16.56 18.36
N ASN A 84 0.78 -17.51 19.17
CA ASN A 84 1.64 -18.43 19.91
C ASN A 84 2.55 -19.24 18.97
N THR A 85 2.00 -19.77 17.87
CA THR A 85 2.78 -20.50 16.87
C THR A 85 3.87 -19.61 16.25
N VAL A 86 3.54 -18.37 15.91
CA VAL A 86 4.51 -17.43 15.32
C VAL A 86 5.56 -17.01 16.35
N HIS A 87 5.17 -16.76 17.61
CA HIS A 87 6.12 -16.46 18.68
C HIS A 87 7.10 -17.61 18.95
N ASP A 88 6.61 -18.85 18.89
CA ASP A 88 7.48 -20.03 18.98
C ASP A 88 8.46 -20.13 17.81
N TRP A 89 8.02 -19.77 16.61
CA TRP A 89 8.88 -19.70 15.44
C TRP A 89 9.96 -18.63 15.55
N ILE A 90 9.58 -17.43 15.99
CA ILE A 90 10.52 -16.34 16.24
C ILE A 90 11.63 -16.80 17.23
N LYS A 91 11.27 -17.59 18.26
CA LYS A 91 12.23 -18.09 19.27
C LYS A 91 13.10 -19.23 18.75
N LYS A 92 12.54 -20.15 17.96
CA LYS A 92 13.18 -21.43 17.61
C LYS A 92 13.84 -21.43 16.22
N HIS A 93 13.50 -20.48 15.33
CA HIS A 93 13.92 -20.46 13.93
C HIS A 93 14.60 -19.15 13.55
N PRO A 94 15.94 -19.04 13.75
CA PRO A 94 16.68 -17.82 13.37
C PRO A 94 16.55 -17.45 11.89
N GLU A 95 16.37 -18.45 11.01
CA GLU A 95 16.12 -18.25 9.59
C GLU A 95 14.81 -17.49 9.33
N PHE A 96 13.77 -17.73 10.13
CA PHE A 96 12.52 -16.95 10.06
C PHE A 96 12.78 -15.47 10.40
N ASN A 97 13.56 -15.21 11.46
CA ASN A 97 13.88 -13.84 11.88
C ASN A 97 14.72 -13.09 10.84
N ARG A 98 15.59 -13.78 10.09
CA ARG A 98 16.37 -13.17 9.00
C ARG A 98 15.49 -12.63 7.89
N ALA A 99 14.31 -13.21 7.66
CA ALA A 99 13.32 -12.71 6.69
C ALA A 99 12.34 -11.71 7.33
N PHE A 100 11.88 -11.99 8.55
CA PHE A 100 10.84 -11.23 9.23
C PHE A 100 11.29 -9.84 9.68
N LEU A 101 12.48 -9.70 10.26
CA LEU A 101 12.99 -8.40 10.71
C LEU A 101 13.21 -7.39 9.57
N PRO A 102 13.84 -7.74 8.43
CA PRO A 102 13.90 -6.84 7.28
C PRO A 102 12.52 -6.48 6.72
N TYR A 103 11.56 -7.42 6.75
CA TYR A 103 10.18 -7.16 6.37
C TYR A 103 9.54 -6.08 7.26
N LEU A 104 9.68 -6.17 8.58
CA LEU A 104 9.24 -5.13 9.50
C LEU A 104 9.93 -3.79 9.23
N GLY A 105 11.24 -3.80 9.02
CA GLY A 105 12.02 -2.59 8.67
C GLY A 105 11.51 -1.92 7.39
N LYS A 106 11.12 -2.72 6.38
CA LYS A 106 10.48 -2.22 5.16
C LYS A 106 9.17 -1.48 5.49
N HIS A 107 8.30 -2.08 6.31
CA HIS A 107 7.02 -1.45 6.69
C HIS A 107 7.20 -0.16 7.48
N ILE A 108 8.13 -0.12 8.43
CA ILE A 108 8.47 1.11 9.17
C ILE A 108 8.91 2.21 8.20
N ARG A 109 9.78 1.89 7.24
CA ARG A 109 10.23 2.84 6.22
C ARG A 109 9.08 3.34 5.34
N LEU A 110 8.15 2.47 4.94
CA LEU A 110 6.98 2.85 4.15
C LEU A 110 6.10 3.85 4.92
N ILE A 111 5.84 3.60 6.20
CA ILE A 111 5.07 4.53 7.06
C ILE A 111 5.80 5.86 7.21
N SER A 112 7.12 5.84 7.47
CA SER A 112 7.91 7.06 7.59
C SER A 112 7.88 7.88 6.30
N ASN A 113 8.06 7.25 5.15
CA ASN A 113 7.99 7.93 3.86
C ASN A 113 6.60 8.51 3.60
N LEU A 114 5.54 7.78 3.93
CA LEU A 114 4.16 8.28 3.80
C LEU A 114 3.93 9.51 4.69
N ALA A 115 4.42 9.51 5.93
CA ALA A 115 4.32 10.64 6.84
C ALA A 115 5.04 11.88 6.28
N PHE A 116 6.28 11.72 5.80
CA PHE A 116 7.04 12.80 5.14
C PHE A 116 6.34 13.30 3.88
N ASP A 117 5.81 12.41 3.06
CA ASP A 117 5.13 12.78 1.82
C ASP A 117 3.85 13.58 2.11
N LEU A 118 3.10 13.20 3.13
CA LEU A 118 1.89 13.93 3.56
C LEU A 118 2.23 15.32 4.11
N ALA A 119 3.34 15.45 4.85
CA ALA A 119 3.74 16.70 5.49
C ALA A 119 4.41 17.68 4.52
N LEU A 120 5.21 17.19 3.56
CA LEU A 120 6.16 18.02 2.81
C LEU A 120 5.84 18.14 1.32
N HIS A 121 4.95 17.34 0.77
CA HIS A 121 4.71 17.30 -0.67
C HIS A 121 3.26 17.57 -1.05
N ASP A 122 3.10 18.29 -2.18
CA ASP A 122 1.79 18.48 -2.80
C ASP A 122 1.20 17.17 -3.36
N THR A 123 -0.09 17.20 -3.63
CA THR A 123 -0.84 16.02 -4.12
C THR A 123 -0.26 15.44 -5.42
N GLY A 124 0.23 16.30 -6.33
CA GLY A 124 0.80 15.84 -7.59
C GLY A 124 2.10 15.08 -7.37
N THR A 125 2.96 15.59 -6.52
CA THR A 125 4.21 14.93 -6.12
C THR A 125 3.95 13.60 -5.42
N ARG A 126 3.00 13.57 -4.48
CA ARG A 126 2.61 12.33 -3.80
C ARG A 126 2.09 11.26 -4.75
N LEU A 127 1.27 11.65 -5.74
CA LEU A 127 0.76 10.74 -6.76
C LEU A 127 1.88 10.16 -7.63
N MET A 128 2.83 10.99 -8.05
CA MET A 128 3.97 10.55 -8.85
C MET A 128 4.91 9.63 -8.04
N LYS A 129 5.14 9.94 -6.76
CA LYS A 129 5.93 9.08 -5.85
C LYS A 129 5.24 7.74 -5.61
N LEU A 130 3.91 7.71 -5.46
CA LEU A 130 3.14 6.46 -5.38
C LEU A 130 3.36 5.60 -6.63
N PHE A 131 3.31 6.18 -7.83
CA PHE A 131 3.59 5.43 -9.06
C PHE A 131 5.02 4.91 -9.11
N LEU A 132 6.00 5.73 -8.75
CA LEU A 132 7.41 5.32 -8.71
C LEU A 132 7.62 4.15 -7.74
N GLN A 133 7.04 4.22 -6.54
CA GLN A 133 7.14 3.19 -5.51
C GLN A 133 6.57 1.84 -5.95
N HIS A 134 5.50 1.87 -6.74
CA HIS A 134 4.83 0.66 -7.25
C HIS A 134 5.28 0.26 -8.66
N THR A 135 6.30 0.92 -9.22
CA THR A 135 6.84 0.56 -10.52
C THR A 135 7.83 -0.60 -10.38
N VAL A 136 7.56 -1.67 -11.12
CA VAL A 136 8.46 -2.83 -11.25
C VAL A 136 9.02 -2.85 -12.66
N GLN A 137 10.33 -3.04 -12.77
CA GLN A 137 10.99 -3.24 -14.07
C GLN A 137 10.46 -4.52 -14.71
N SER A 138 9.95 -4.41 -15.91
CA SER A 138 9.52 -5.56 -16.71
C SER A 138 9.74 -5.28 -18.19
N ASN A 139 9.94 -6.34 -18.97
CA ASN A 139 10.11 -6.24 -20.42
C ASN A 139 8.75 -6.47 -21.11
N PRO A 140 8.32 -5.65 -22.09
CA PRO A 140 9.05 -4.54 -22.71
C PRO A 140 8.92 -3.18 -21.99
N ARG A 141 8.11 -3.03 -20.96
CA ARG A 141 7.88 -1.74 -20.26
C ARG A 141 7.69 -1.92 -18.76
N PRO A 142 8.05 -0.91 -17.96
CA PRO A 142 7.75 -0.91 -16.53
C PRO A 142 6.26 -1.09 -16.27
N ARG A 143 5.91 -1.87 -15.24
CA ARG A 143 4.52 -2.11 -14.83
C ARG A 143 4.28 -1.56 -13.43
N LEU A 144 3.08 -1.05 -13.22
CA LEU A 144 2.61 -0.76 -11.87
C LEU A 144 2.14 -2.06 -11.20
N ASN A 145 2.78 -2.41 -10.10
CA ASN A 145 2.39 -3.55 -9.29
C ASN A 145 1.36 -3.13 -8.23
N LEU A 146 0.38 -3.95 -7.98
CA LEU A 146 -0.70 -3.78 -7.00
C LEU A 146 -1.71 -2.64 -7.28
N ILE A 147 -1.29 -1.56 -7.96
CA ILE A 147 -2.10 -0.33 -8.12
C ILE A 147 -2.55 -0.05 -9.56
N ASN A 148 -2.27 -0.94 -10.49
CA ASN A 148 -2.50 -0.73 -11.93
C ASN A 148 -3.98 -0.64 -12.34
N ASP A 149 -4.89 -1.15 -11.52
CA ASP A 149 -6.34 -1.22 -11.76
C ASP A 149 -7.16 -0.43 -10.72
N LEU A 150 -6.48 0.34 -9.86
CA LEU A 150 -7.15 1.15 -8.85
C LEU A 150 -7.98 2.27 -9.47
N SER A 151 -9.11 2.52 -8.87
CA SER A 151 -9.94 3.70 -9.15
C SER A 151 -9.24 4.99 -8.69
N ASN A 152 -9.66 6.12 -9.24
CA ASN A 152 -9.16 7.43 -8.78
C ASN A 152 -9.50 7.71 -7.31
N GLU A 153 -10.55 7.09 -6.77
CA GLU A 153 -10.92 7.16 -5.35
C GLU A 153 -9.91 6.43 -4.49
N GLU A 154 -9.54 5.20 -4.85
CA GLU A 154 -8.54 4.42 -4.13
C GLU A 154 -7.16 5.06 -4.21
N LEU A 155 -6.75 5.57 -5.38
CA LEU A 155 -5.52 6.35 -5.50
C LEU A 155 -5.54 7.60 -4.61
N ALA A 156 -6.69 8.28 -4.51
CA ALA A 156 -6.86 9.43 -3.64
C ALA A 156 -6.75 9.04 -2.16
N GLY A 157 -7.35 7.92 -1.77
CA GLY A 157 -7.21 7.35 -0.42
C GLY A 157 -5.76 7.08 -0.04
N MET A 158 -4.96 6.54 -0.97
CA MET A 158 -3.54 6.22 -0.72
C MET A 158 -2.65 7.46 -0.53
N ILE A 159 -2.97 8.57 -1.18
CA ILE A 159 -2.15 9.79 -1.09
C ILE A 159 -2.77 10.88 -0.20
N GLY A 160 -3.82 10.58 0.55
CA GLY A 160 -4.50 11.52 1.43
C GLY A 160 -5.13 12.71 0.69
N SER A 161 -5.74 12.46 -0.49
CA SER A 161 -6.33 13.48 -1.34
C SER A 161 -7.82 13.19 -1.61
N VAL A 162 -8.38 13.80 -2.68
CA VAL A 162 -9.74 13.56 -3.15
C VAL A 162 -9.74 13.21 -4.64
N ARG A 163 -10.74 12.41 -5.06
CA ARG A 163 -10.87 11.89 -6.43
C ARG A 163 -10.69 12.95 -7.52
N VAL A 164 -11.31 14.13 -7.36
CA VAL A 164 -11.27 15.20 -8.36
C VAL A 164 -9.85 15.70 -8.61
N VAL A 165 -9.07 15.86 -7.54
CA VAL A 165 -7.67 16.31 -7.62
C VAL A 165 -6.80 15.26 -8.30
N VAL A 166 -6.94 13.98 -7.91
CA VAL A 166 -6.24 12.86 -8.56
C VAL A 166 -6.59 12.78 -10.05
N SER A 167 -7.87 12.87 -10.40
CA SER A 167 -8.31 12.85 -11.80
C SER A 167 -7.64 13.93 -12.64
N ARG A 168 -7.55 15.16 -12.12
CA ARG A 168 -6.90 16.30 -12.78
C ARG A 168 -5.41 16.04 -13.00
N TYR A 169 -4.68 15.54 -11.99
CA TYR A 169 -3.26 15.23 -12.12
C TYR A 169 -3.01 14.05 -13.07
N LEU A 170 -3.83 13.02 -13.05
CA LEU A 170 -3.75 11.91 -14.00
C LEU A 170 -3.94 12.38 -15.44
N GLN A 171 -4.91 13.27 -15.70
CA GLN A 171 -5.10 13.83 -17.03
C GLN A 171 -3.88 14.63 -17.50
N LYS A 172 -3.24 15.41 -16.58
CA LYS A 172 -2.00 16.13 -16.89
C LYS A 172 -0.88 15.17 -17.25
N LEU A 173 -0.63 14.14 -16.44
CA LEU A 173 0.42 13.13 -16.71
C LEU A 173 0.16 12.34 -17.99
N LYS A 174 -1.12 12.10 -18.35
CA LYS A 174 -1.50 11.48 -19.64
C LYS A 174 -1.21 12.38 -20.83
N LYS A 175 -1.55 13.67 -20.74
CA LYS A 175 -1.25 14.66 -21.80
C LYS A 175 0.26 14.80 -22.04
N GLU A 176 1.05 14.74 -20.98
CA GLU A 176 2.51 14.78 -21.04
C GLU A 176 3.13 13.43 -21.47
N GLY A 177 2.33 12.41 -21.69
CA GLY A 177 2.81 11.10 -22.16
C GLY A 177 3.56 10.28 -21.09
N ILE A 178 3.52 10.69 -19.82
CA ILE A 178 4.21 10.02 -18.70
C ILE A 178 3.46 8.75 -18.29
N VAL A 179 2.11 8.81 -18.26
CA VAL A 179 1.25 7.66 -17.95
C VAL A 179 0.23 7.43 -19.05
N ILE A 180 -0.21 6.20 -19.20
CA ILE A 180 -1.32 5.82 -20.08
C ILE A 180 -2.33 4.98 -19.30
N ALA A 181 -3.62 5.08 -19.68
CA ALA A 181 -4.65 4.18 -19.20
C ALA A 181 -5.23 3.41 -20.39
N ARG A 182 -5.21 2.09 -20.32
CA ARG A 182 -5.76 1.20 -21.35
C ARG A 182 -6.67 0.17 -20.70
N ARG A 183 -7.92 0.07 -21.17
CA ARG A 183 -8.89 -0.94 -20.70
C ARG A 183 -9.00 -1.00 -19.15
N GLY A 184 -9.02 0.18 -18.50
CA GLY A 184 -9.10 0.27 -17.05
C GLY A 184 -7.79 0.02 -16.29
N LYS A 185 -6.67 -0.23 -16.99
CA LYS A 185 -5.34 -0.39 -16.39
C LYS A 185 -4.49 0.86 -16.58
N LEU A 186 -3.82 1.26 -15.52
CA LEU A 186 -2.88 2.37 -15.50
C LEU A 186 -1.45 1.83 -15.69
N GLU A 187 -0.66 2.48 -16.55
CA GLU A 187 0.73 2.11 -16.81
C GLU A 187 1.62 3.37 -16.81
N VAL A 188 2.84 3.24 -16.33
CA VAL A 188 3.89 4.24 -16.51
C VAL A 188 4.52 4.02 -17.88
N LYS A 189 4.37 5.00 -18.78
CA LYS A 189 4.92 4.93 -20.13
C LYS A 189 6.37 5.36 -20.17
N ASP A 190 6.69 6.43 -19.43
CA ASP A 190 8.04 7.02 -19.38
C ASP A 190 8.46 7.21 -17.91
N LEU A 191 9.25 6.25 -17.43
CA LEU A 191 9.76 6.27 -16.06
C LEU A 191 10.79 7.39 -15.85
N HIS A 192 11.62 7.68 -16.88
CA HIS A 192 12.62 8.74 -16.77
C HIS A 192 11.95 10.12 -16.65
N ALA A 193 10.95 10.40 -17.47
CA ALA A 193 10.18 11.63 -17.37
C ALA A 193 9.44 11.74 -16.02
N LEU A 194 8.91 10.61 -15.48
CA LEU A 194 8.30 10.58 -14.15
C LEU A 194 9.29 11.00 -13.07
N VAL A 195 10.48 10.39 -13.03
CA VAL A 195 11.54 10.71 -12.04
C VAL A 195 11.97 12.16 -12.15
N LYS A 196 12.29 12.62 -13.36
CA LYS A 196 12.70 14.03 -13.61
C LYS A 196 11.64 15.04 -13.14
N LYS A 197 10.36 14.70 -13.35
CA LYS A 197 9.26 15.54 -12.91
C LYS A 197 9.13 15.60 -11.38
N ILE A 198 9.33 14.49 -10.69
CA ILE A 198 9.35 14.43 -9.22
C ILE A 198 10.48 15.35 -8.69
N GLU A 199 11.69 15.20 -9.22
CA GLU A 199 12.85 16.00 -8.80
C GLU A 199 12.62 17.49 -8.99
N HIS A 200 12.01 17.88 -10.11
CA HIS A 200 11.69 19.27 -10.40
C HIS A 200 10.67 19.84 -9.39
N HIS A 201 9.60 19.12 -9.09
CA HIS A 201 8.59 19.53 -8.11
C HIS A 201 9.17 19.64 -6.69
N VAL A 202 9.99 18.70 -6.28
CA VAL A 202 10.64 18.72 -4.95
C VAL A 202 11.55 19.95 -4.82
N LYS A 203 12.34 20.29 -5.85
CA LYS A 203 13.20 21.48 -5.86
C LYS A 203 12.41 22.79 -5.82
N LEU A 204 11.26 22.86 -6.49
CA LEU A 204 10.40 24.04 -6.47
C LEU A 204 9.78 24.25 -5.09
N ASN A 205 9.27 23.19 -4.46
CA ASN A 205 8.67 23.28 -3.12
C ASN A 205 9.70 23.69 -2.06
N ALA A 206 10.94 23.24 -2.17
CA ALA A 206 12.02 23.65 -1.27
C ALA A 206 12.36 25.16 -1.36
N LYS A 207 12.17 25.79 -2.54
CA LYS A 207 12.40 27.23 -2.74
C LYS A 207 11.27 28.13 -2.23
N HIS A 208 10.08 27.61 -2.00
CA HIS A 208 8.93 28.38 -1.51
C HIS A 208 8.71 28.22 0.00
N SER A 209 9.48 27.38 0.66
CA SER A 209 9.41 27.12 2.11
C SER A 209 10.57 27.76 2.91
N GLY A 210 11.42 28.51 2.28
CA GLY A 210 12.48 29.31 2.85
C GLY A 210 12.26 30.80 2.55
#